data_fe96efeb626583039f06d099c232b847
#
_entry.id   fe96efeb626583039f06d099c232b847
#
_cell.length_a   1.000
_cell.length_b   1.000
_cell.length_c   1.000
_cell.angle_alpha   90.00
_cell.angle_beta   90.00
_cell.angle_gamma   90.00
#
_symmetry.space_group_name_H-M   'P 1'
#
loop_
_entity.id
_entity.type
_entity.pdbx_description
1 polymer ?
#
loop_
_entity_poly.entity_id
_entity_poly.type
_entity_poly.pdbx_seq_one_letter_code
_entity_poly.pdbx_strand_id
1 'polypeptide(L)'
;LVTCESWSNLPLNESFATYGEYLWQEYKYGRDAADQHLDEDLSRYLMDASRKQKDLIRFYYDDKEDMFDGHSYQKGGCVLHMLRKYVGDDAFFESLRIYLEKNKFTSAEIHDLRLVFEQVTGEDLNWFFNQWFMESGHPALFIRSSYDETLKKEKVTIKQLQDLKTTPL
;
A
#
# COMPACT_ATOMS: atom_id res chain seq x y z
N LEU A 1 5.40 21.23 0.86
CA LEU A 1 4.06 20.65 0.91
C LEU A 1 3.63 20.24 -0.47
N VAL A 2 3.12 19.02 -0.62
CA VAL A 2 2.42 18.49 -1.81
C VAL A 2 1.01 18.17 -1.35
N THR A 3 0.00 18.47 -2.15
CA THR A 3 -1.40 18.13 -1.87
C THR A 3 -1.96 17.23 -2.96
N CYS A 4 -2.99 16.46 -2.65
CA CYS A 4 -3.72 15.75 -3.69
C CYS A 4 -4.46 16.74 -4.61
N GLU A 5 -4.54 16.39 -5.90
CA GLU A 5 -5.20 17.22 -6.92
C GLU A 5 -6.72 17.30 -6.68
N SER A 6 -7.31 16.18 -6.27
CA SER A 6 -8.72 16.04 -5.93
C SER A 6 -8.90 15.09 -4.76
N TRP A 7 -10.09 15.08 -4.16
CA TRP A 7 -10.42 14.15 -3.09
C TRP A 7 -10.29 12.67 -3.52
N SER A 8 -10.39 12.39 -4.81
CA SER A 8 -10.12 11.05 -5.36
C SER A 8 -8.71 10.54 -5.02
N ASN A 9 -7.74 11.45 -4.97
CA ASN A 9 -6.34 11.18 -4.67
C ASN A 9 -5.97 11.39 -3.19
N LEU A 10 -6.94 11.47 -2.28
CA LEU A 10 -6.70 11.65 -0.84
C LEU A 10 -5.66 10.67 -0.24
N PRO A 11 -5.53 9.42 -0.69
CA PRO A 11 -4.46 8.52 -0.25
C PRO A 11 -3.05 9.07 -0.42
N LEU A 12 -2.80 9.98 -1.36
CA LEU A 12 -1.49 10.66 -1.46
C LEU A 12 -1.16 11.52 -0.24
N ASN A 13 -2.16 11.93 0.52
CA ASN A 13 -1.97 12.63 1.79
C ASN A 13 -2.02 11.64 2.96
N GLU A 14 -3.11 10.90 3.09
CA GLU A 14 -3.43 10.16 4.30
C GLU A 14 -2.68 8.83 4.41
N SER A 15 -2.48 8.12 3.30
CA SER A 15 -1.63 6.92 3.31
C SER A 15 -0.19 7.25 3.68
N PHE A 16 0.33 8.39 3.20
CA PHE A 16 1.67 8.85 3.56
C PHE A 16 1.75 9.34 5.00
N ALA A 17 0.69 9.96 5.54
CA ALA A 17 0.62 10.32 6.95
C ALA A 17 0.71 9.07 7.84
N THR A 18 -0.12 8.07 7.56
CA THR A 18 -0.10 6.77 8.28
C THR A 18 1.25 6.06 8.14
N TYR A 19 1.80 6.00 6.93
CA TYR A 19 3.10 5.37 6.73
C TYR A 19 4.25 6.16 7.38
N GLY A 20 4.10 7.47 7.53
CA GLY A 20 5.01 8.32 8.30
C GLY A 20 5.09 7.89 9.77
N GLU A 21 3.98 7.43 10.36
CA GLU A 21 3.97 6.88 11.72
C GLU A 21 4.81 5.59 11.80
N TYR A 22 4.67 4.69 10.82
CA TYR A 22 5.53 3.50 10.71
C TYR A 22 7.01 3.87 10.65
N LEU A 23 7.38 4.81 9.77
CA LEU A 23 8.77 5.25 9.61
C LEU A 23 9.32 5.90 10.88
N TRP A 24 8.48 6.63 11.62
CA TRP A 24 8.86 7.19 12.92
C TRP A 24 9.09 6.10 13.97
N GLN A 25 8.22 5.09 14.05
CA GLN A 25 8.40 3.94 14.95
C GLN A 25 9.70 3.19 14.62
N GLU A 26 9.95 2.93 13.32
CA GLU A 26 11.18 2.26 12.86
C GLU A 26 12.44 3.05 13.27
N TYR A 27 12.44 4.36 13.06
CA TYR A 27 13.56 5.23 13.42
C TYR A 27 13.78 5.30 14.92
N LYS A 28 12.72 5.45 15.71
CA LYS A 28 12.82 5.74 17.14
C LYS A 28 12.97 4.49 18.00
N TYR A 29 12.27 3.43 17.68
CA TYR A 29 12.12 2.25 18.53
C TYR A 29 12.57 0.96 17.85
N GLY A 30 12.93 1.02 16.59
CA GLY A 30 13.40 -0.12 15.81
C GLY A 30 12.27 -0.85 15.07
N ARG A 31 12.70 -1.83 14.29
CA ARG A 31 11.88 -2.56 13.34
C ARG A 31 10.69 -3.26 13.98
N ASP A 32 10.93 -3.96 15.10
CA ASP A 32 9.88 -4.75 15.74
C ASP A 32 8.70 -3.88 16.20
N ALA A 33 8.99 -2.68 16.73
CA ALA A 33 7.96 -1.72 17.11
C ALA A 33 7.17 -1.18 15.90
N ALA A 34 7.85 -0.93 14.79
CA ALA A 34 7.21 -0.50 13.56
C ALA A 34 6.34 -1.60 12.94
N ASP A 35 6.83 -2.83 12.93
CA ASP A 35 6.10 -3.98 12.40
C ASP A 35 4.85 -4.28 13.25
N GLN A 36 4.93 -4.11 14.58
CA GLN A 36 3.74 -4.19 15.46
C GLN A 36 2.72 -3.09 15.10
N HIS A 37 3.16 -1.85 14.88
CA HIS A 37 2.27 -0.75 14.48
C HIS A 37 1.59 -1.04 13.13
N LEU A 38 2.34 -1.59 12.17
CA LEU A 38 1.80 -1.99 10.86
C LEU A 38 0.74 -3.10 10.99
N ASP A 39 0.94 -4.06 11.90
CA ASP A 39 -0.04 -5.14 12.18
C ASP A 39 -1.33 -4.58 12.80
N GLU A 40 -1.22 -3.57 13.67
CA GLU A 40 -2.38 -2.85 14.21
C GLU A 40 -3.14 -2.10 13.11
N ASP A 41 -2.44 -1.43 12.18
CA ASP A 41 -3.05 -0.77 11.02
C ASP A 41 -3.72 -1.77 10.08
N LEU A 42 -3.07 -2.88 9.79
CA LEU A 42 -3.68 -3.96 9.00
C LEU A 42 -4.97 -4.48 9.66
N SER A 43 -4.96 -4.68 10.96
CA SER A 43 -6.12 -5.13 11.72
C SER A 43 -7.29 -4.12 11.64
N ARG A 44 -7.01 -2.82 11.73
CA ARG A 44 -8.02 -1.75 11.58
C ARG A 44 -8.60 -1.74 10.16
N TYR A 45 -7.74 -1.85 9.14
CA TYR A 45 -8.19 -1.97 7.77
C TYR A 45 -9.10 -3.17 7.56
N LEU A 46 -8.74 -4.36 8.06
CA LEU A 46 -9.54 -5.57 7.90
C LEU A 46 -10.91 -5.47 8.57
N MET A 47 -11.04 -4.75 9.69
CA MET A 47 -12.34 -4.44 10.30
C MET A 47 -13.21 -3.58 9.39
N ASP A 48 -12.66 -2.55 8.76
CA ASP A 48 -13.39 -1.72 7.80
C ASP A 48 -13.76 -2.50 6.53
N ALA A 49 -12.82 -3.25 5.98
CA ALA A 49 -13.01 -4.07 4.79
C ALA A 49 -14.07 -5.17 4.97
N SER A 50 -14.29 -5.66 6.20
CA SER A 50 -15.35 -6.61 6.52
C SER A 50 -16.77 -6.05 6.31
N ARG A 51 -16.92 -4.73 6.34
CA ARG A 51 -18.19 -4.03 6.12
C ARG A 51 -18.37 -3.64 4.67
N LYS A 52 -17.34 -3.05 4.07
CA LYS A 52 -17.33 -2.63 2.67
C LYS A 52 -15.90 -2.54 2.17
N GLN A 53 -15.62 -3.18 1.03
CA GLN A 53 -14.35 -3.04 0.33
C GLN A 53 -14.44 -1.89 -0.66
N LYS A 54 -13.40 -1.05 -0.68
CA LYS A 54 -13.30 0.13 -1.54
C LYS A 54 -11.90 0.22 -2.14
N ASP A 55 -11.81 0.85 -3.31
CA ASP A 55 -10.55 1.24 -3.92
C ASP A 55 -9.85 2.32 -3.09
N LEU A 56 -8.56 2.48 -3.24
CA LEU A 56 -7.85 3.63 -2.65
C LEU A 56 -8.16 4.90 -3.43
N ILE A 57 -8.04 4.86 -4.75
CA ILE A 57 -8.38 5.98 -5.63
C ILE A 57 -9.83 5.84 -6.06
N ARG A 58 -10.69 6.81 -5.72
CA ARG A 58 -12.14 6.78 -5.95
C ARG A 58 -12.58 8.00 -6.72
N PHE A 59 -12.90 7.82 -7.98
CA PHE A 59 -13.40 8.93 -8.82
C PHE A 59 -14.89 9.20 -8.61
N TYR A 60 -15.62 8.25 -7.99
CA TYR A 60 -17.05 8.36 -7.71
C TYR A 60 -17.28 8.28 -6.20
N TYR A 61 -17.58 9.40 -5.59
CA TYR A 61 -17.96 9.54 -4.18
C TYR A 61 -19.09 10.57 -4.06
N ASP A 62 -20.04 10.34 -3.15
CA ASP A 62 -21.16 11.25 -2.95
C ASP A 62 -20.76 12.44 -2.07
N ASP A 63 -19.97 12.18 -1.02
CA ASP A 63 -19.42 13.19 -0.13
C ASP A 63 -17.91 12.96 0.06
N LYS A 64 -17.15 14.05 0.13
CA LYS A 64 -15.70 13.99 0.40
C LYS A 64 -15.37 13.27 1.71
N GLU A 65 -16.25 13.36 2.72
CA GLU A 65 -16.08 12.68 3.99
C GLU A 65 -16.04 11.15 3.84
N ASP A 66 -16.65 10.59 2.78
CA ASP A 66 -16.58 9.17 2.46
C ASP A 66 -15.17 8.67 2.10
N MET A 67 -14.27 9.62 1.81
CA MET A 67 -12.87 9.31 1.49
C MET A 67 -12.02 9.08 2.75
N PHE A 68 -12.47 9.55 3.95
CA PHE A 68 -11.72 9.43 5.20
C PHE A 68 -12.09 8.13 5.92
N ASP A 69 -11.43 7.03 5.55
CA ASP A 69 -11.69 5.70 6.09
C ASP A 69 -10.41 4.84 6.17
N GLY A 70 -10.53 3.65 6.77
CA GLY A 70 -9.42 2.71 6.91
C GLY A 70 -8.77 2.26 5.59
N HIS A 71 -9.41 2.50 4.45
CA HIS A 71 -8.80 2.26 3.14
C HIS A 71 -7.81 3.37 2.81
N SER A 72 -8.22 4.64 2.87
CA SER A 72 -7.34 5.78 2.58
C SER A 72 -6.16 5.90 3.54
N TYR A 73 -6.34 5.51 4.80
CA TYR A 73 -5.33 5.56 5.85
C TYR A 73 -4.55 4.24 5.94
N GLN A 74 -5.13 3.22 6.55
CA GLN A 74 -4.43 2.00 6.97
C GLN A 74 -4.07 1.09 5.79
N LYS A 75 -5.02 0.80 4.87
CA LYS A 75 -4.69 0.03 3.65
C LYS A 75 -3.61 0.74 2.85
N GLY A 76 -3.76 2.06 2.66
CA GLY A 76 -2.79 2.83 1.91
C GLY A 76 -1.40 2.80 2.54
N GLY A 77 -1.28 2.90 3.86
CA GLY A 77 -0.02 2.73 4.60
C GLY A 77 0.60 1.36 4.38
N CYS A 78 -0.20 0.29 4.46
CA CYS A 78 0.24 -1.08 4.17
C CYS A 78 0.71 -1.23 2.71
N VAL A 79 0.01 -0.62 1.75
CA VAL A 79 0.39 -0.66 0.32
C VAL A 79 1.71 0.06 0.08
N LEU A 80 1.94 1.21 0.72
CA LEU A 80 3.24 1.90 0.65
C LEU A 80 4.36 1.06 1.25
N HIS A 81 4.11 0.34 2.34
CA HIS A 81 5.08 -0.60 2.90
C HIS A 81 5.39 -1.75 1.93
N MET A 82 4.36 -2.32 1.29
CA MET A 82 4.55 -3.35 0.25
C MET A 82 5.38 -2.83 -0.92
N LEU A 83 5.10 -1.61 -1.39
CA LEU A 83 5.88 -0.97 -2.46
C LEU A 83 7.35 -0.82 -2.05
N ARG A 84 7.63 -0.34 -0.82
CA ARG A 84 8.99 -0.26 -0.27
C ARG A 84 9.67 -1.64 -0.25
N LYS A 85 8.95 -2.70 0.15
CA LYS A 85 9.50 -4.06 0.16
C LYS A 85 9.78 -4.59 -1.24
N TYR A 86 8.97 -4.21 -2.20
CA TYR A 86 9.12 -4.64 -3.59
C TYR A 86 10.32 -3.97 -4.26
N VAL A 87 10.42 -2.64 -4.17
CA VAL A 87 11.48 -1.88 -4.87
C VAL A 87 12.78 -1.76 -4.07
N GLY A 88 12.76 -2.04 -2.76
CA GLY A 88 13.88 -1.84 -1.83
C GLY A 88 13.95 -0.41 -1.28
N ASP A 89 14.67 -0.26 -0.16
CA ASP A 89 14.73 0.99 0.61
C ASP A 89 15.33 2.13 -0.21
N ASP A 90 16.47 1.90 -0.89
CA ASP A 90 17.16 2.95 -1.64
C ASP A 90 16.27 3.53 -2.75
N ALA A 91 15.66 2.67 -3.57
CA ALA A 91 14.76 3.10 -4.64
C ALA A 91 13.49 3.76 -4.09
N PHE A 92 12.94 3.25 -2.99
CA PHE A 92 11.76 3.82 -2.35
C PHE A 92 12.01 5.25 -1.89
N PHE A 93 13.03 5.49 -1.07
CA PHE A 93 13.30 6.82 -0.52
C PHE A 93 13.80 7.80 -1.57
N GLU A 94 14.56 7.35 -2.58
CA GLU A 94 14.94 8.21 -3.71
C GLU A 94 13.71 8.62 -4.53
N SER A 95 12.80 7.70 -4.79
CA SER A 95 11.52 8.01 -5.47
C SER A 95 10.71 9.04 -4.70
N LEU A 96 10.58 8.90 -3.37
CA LEU A 96 9.88 9.87 -2.54
C LEU A 96 10.56 11.25 -2.57
N ARG A 97 11.89 11.29 -2.52
CA ARG A 97 12.64 12.54 -2.61
C ARG A 97 12.35 13.26 -3.92
N ILE A 98 12.43 12.55 -5.05
CA ILE A 98 12.16 13.13 -6.37
C ILE A 98 10.69 13.56 -6.49
N TYR A 99 9.75 12.72 -6.03
CA TYR A 99 8.32 13.04 -6.05
C TYR A 99 8.02 14.34 -5.28
N LEU A 100 8.56 14.48 -4.08
CA LEU A 100 8.35 15.67 -3.26
C LEU A 100 9.01 16.92 -3.84
N GLU A 101 10.22 16.80 -4.42
CA GLU A 101 10.88 17.92 -5.07
C GLU A 101 10.17 18.40 -6.33
N LYS A 102 9.72 17.45 -7.16
CA LYS A 102 9.02 17.73 -8.41
C LYS A 102 7.67 18.41 -8.18
N ASN A 103 6.94 17.96 -7.15
CA ASN A 103 5.58 18.40 -6.89
C ASN A 103 5.46 19.38 -5.70
N LYS A 104 6.58 19.91 -5.19
CA LYS A 104 6.55 20.87 -4.07
C LYS A 104 5.72 22.11 -4.41
N PHE A 105 4.82 22.48 -3.51
CA PHE A 105 3.91 23.62 -3.63
C PHE A 105 2.88 23.50 -4.78
N THR A 106 2.66 22.29 -5.28
CA THR A 106 1.63 21.98 -6.27
C THR A 106 0.73 20.86 -5.78
N SER A 107 -0.22 20.46 -6.60
CA SER A 107 -1.04 19.26 -6.42
C SER A 107 -0.51 18.12 -7.31
N ALA A 108 -0.80 16.89 -6.90
CA ALA A 108 -0.36 15.67 -7.58
C ALA A 108 -1.46 14.61 -7.60
N GLU A 109 -1.41 13.76 -8.61
CA GLU A 109 -2.22 12.55 -8.75
C GLU A 109 -1.39 11.30 -8.45
N ILE A 110 -2.08 10.17 -8.28
CA ILE A 110 -1.40 8.89 -8.02
C ILE A 110 -0.43 8.48 -9.15
N HIS A 111 -0.73 8.90 -10.38
CA HIS A 111 0.15 8.62 -11.52
C HIS A 111 1.47 9.39 -11.48
N ASP A 112 1.50 10.57 -10.86
CA ASP A 112 2.76 11.30 -10.64
C ASP A 112 3.70 10.53 -9.72
N LEU A 113 3.16 9.89 -8.68
CA LEU A 113 3.92 9.01 -7.80
C LEU A 113 4.45 7.80 -8.57
N ARG A 114 3.57 7.09 -9.31
CA ARG A 114 3.95 5.92 -10.12
C ARG A 114 5.09 6.23 -11.09
N LEU A 115 4.95 7.30 -11.87
CA LEU A 115 5.95 7.68 -12.89
C LEU A 115 7.34 7.95 -12.28
N VAL A 116 7.40 8.50 -11.07
CA VAL A 116 8.68 8.70 -10.38
C VAL A 116 9.28 7.37 -9.93
N PHE A 117 8.48 6.44 -9.40
CA PHE A 117 8.95 5.11 -9.05
C PHE A 117 9.45 4.34 -10.28
N GLU A 118 8.75 4.39 -11.40
CA GLU A 118 9.18 3.81 -12.68
C GLU A 118 10.47 4.46 -13.19
N GLN A 119 10.62 5.77 -13.05
CA GLN A 119 11.85 6.49 -13.42
C GLN A 119 13.06 6.01 -12.62
N VAL A 120 12.90 5.78 -11.32
CA VAL A 120 14.01 5.39 -10.43
C VAL A 120 14.35 3.91 -10.57
N THR A 121 13.35 3.05 -10.66
CA THR A 121 13.55 1.59 -10.71
C THR A 121 13.86 1.08 -12.12
N GLY A 122 13.39 1.79 -13.15
CA GLY A 122 13.42 1.30 -14.53
C GLY A 122 12.39 0.20 -14.82
N GLU A 123 11.48 -0.08 -13.90
CA GLU A 123 10.44 -1.12 -14.03
C GLU A 123 9.08 -0.51 -14.38
N ASP A 124 8.26 -1.25 -15.12
CA ASP A 124 6.83 -0.92 -15.30
C ASP A 124 6.06 -1.31 -14.03
N LEU A 125 5.55 -0.32 -13.31
CA LEU A 125 4.77 -0.50 -12.08
C LEU A 125 3.27 -0.30 -12.29
N ASN A 126 2.79 -0.20 -13.53
CA ASN A 126 1.35 -0.08 -13.82
C ASN A 126 0.54 -1.20 -13.15
N TRP A 127 1.04 -2.44 -13.21
CA TRP A 127 0.38 -3.58 -12.60
C TRP A 127 0.20 -3.38 -11.09
N PHE A 128 1.23 -2.87 -10.37
CA PHE A 128 1.16 -2.66 -8.93
C PHE A 128 0.15 -1.57 -8.58
N PHE A 129 0.24 -0.41 -9.26
CA PHE A 129 -0.64 0.71 -8.98
C PHE A 129 -2.09 0.41 -9.37
N ASN A 130 -2.34 -0.25 -10.50
CA ASN A 130 -3.68 -0.69 -10.89
C ASN A 130 -4.27 -1.64 -9.86
N GLN A 131 -3.52 -2.67 -9.47
CA GLN A 131 -3.98 -3.68 -8.53
C GLN A 131 -4.24 -3.12 -7.14
N TRP A 132 -3.37 -2.27 -6.61
CA TRP A 132 -3.43 -1.89 -5.21
C TRP A 132 -4.09 -0.54 -4.93
N PHE A 133 -4.08 0.38 -5.90
CA PHE A 133 -4.70 1.69 -5.74
C PHE A 133 -6.04 1.82 -6.46
N MET A 134 -6.22 1.15 -7.63
CA MET A 134 -7.41 1.28 -8.47
C MET A 134 -8.43 0.16 -8.25
N GLU A 135 -8.05 -0.94 -7.61
CA GLU A 135 -8.93 -2.08 -7.34
C GLU A 135 -9.17 -2.28 -5.85
N SER A 136 -10.35 -2.78 -5.53
CA SER A 136 -10.74 -3.06 -4.15
C SER A 136 -10.29 -4.43 -3.68
N GLY A 137 -10.27 -4.62 -2.37
CA GLY A 137 -10.03 -5.91 -1.75
C GLY A 137 -8.61 -6.12 -1.24
N HIS A 138 -8.35 -7.36 -0.87
CA HIS A 138 -7.06 -7.85 -0.41
C HIS A 138 -7.00 -9.38 -0.60
N PRO A 139 -5.82 -9.97 -0.75
CA PRO A 139 -5.70 -11.43 -0.87
C PRO A 139 -6.05 -12.11 0.46
N ALA A 140 -6.84 -13.18 0.39
CA ALA A 140 -7.02 -14.14 1.46
C ALA A 140 -6.19 -15.38 1.13
N LEU A 141 -5.16 -15.65 1.93
CA LEU A 141 -4.19 -16.69 1.64
C LEU A 141 -4.30 -17.86 2.60
N PHE A 142 -4.31 -19.07 2.07
CA PHE A 142 -4.00 -20.29 2.81
C PHE A 142 -2.55 -20.65 2.55
N ILE A 143 -1.76 -20.74 3.62
CA ILE A 143 -0.33 -21.06 3.54
C ILE A 143 -0.09 -22.33 4.35
N ARG A 144 0.57 -23.31 3.73
CA ARG A 144 1.00 -24.54 4.38
C ARG A 144 2.44 -24.84 3.99
N SER A 145 3.24 -25.25 4.96
CA SER A 145 4.58 -25.75 4.70
C SER A 145 4.73 -27.21 5.15
N SER A 146 5.67 -27.93 4.54
CA SER A 146 6.08 -29.27 4.90
C SER A 146 7.54 -29.50 4.51
N TYR A 147 8.33 -30.01 5.45
CA TYR A 147 9.72 -30.33 5.19
C TYR A 147 9.87 -31.80 4.72
N ASP A 148 10.62 -31.99 3.64
CA ASP A 148 10.99 -33.32 3.11
C ASP A 148 12.41 -33.65 3.58
N GLU A 149 12.49 -34.57 4.53
CA GLU A 149 13.74 -35.03 5.12
C GLU A 149 14.69 -35.68 4.10
N THR A 150 14.15 -36.34 3.09
CA THR A 150 14.94 -37.06 2.09
C THR A 150 15.58 -36.08 1.11
N LEU A 151 14.78 -35.12 0.62
CA LEU A 151 15.22 -34.12 -0.32
C LEU A 151 15.87 -32.89 0.34
N LYS A 152 15.82 -32.78 1.68
CA LYS A 152 16.28 -31.62 2.47
C LYS A 152 15.67 -30.30 1.93
N LYS A 153 14.38 -30.32 1.58
CA LYS A 153 13.66 -29.18 1.00
C LYS A 153 12.38 -28.88 1.78
N GLU A 154 12.12 -27.59 1.98
CA GLU A 154 10.83 -27.11 2.44
C GLU A 154 9.91 -26.90 1.24
N LYS A 155 8.71 -27.50 1.28
CA LYS A 155 7.64 -27.27 0.30
C LYS A 155 6.65 -26.28 0.91
N VAL A 156 6.55 -25.09 0.34
CA VAL A 156 5.54 -24.10 0.70
C VAL A 156 4.42 -24.11 -0.34
N THR A 157 3.20 -24.26 0.13
CA THR A 157 1.98 -24.20 -0.70
C THR A 157 1.23 -22.95 -0.32
N ILE A 158 0.99 -22.08 -1.29
CA ILE A 158 0.21 -20.85 -1.13
C ILE A 158 -1.02 -20.96 -2.02
N LYS A 159 -2.21 -20.77 -1.46
CA LYS A 159 -3.48 -20.79 -2.20
C LYS A 159 -4.26 -19.52 -1.89
N GLN A 160 -4.68 -18.79 -2.92
CA GLN A 160 -5.63 -17.69 -2.79
C GLN A 160 -7.04 -18.25 -2.57
N LEU A 161 -7.77 -17.69 -1.61
CA LEU A 161 -9.11 -18.15 -1.22
C LEU A 161 -10.21 -17.13 -1.52
N GLN A 162 -9.86 -15.86 -1.79
CA GLN A 162 -10.86 -14.83 -2.12
C GLN A 162 -11.56 -15.15 -3.45
N ASP A 163 -12.79 -14.67 -3.58
CA ASP A 163 -13.53 -14.74 -4.85
C ASP A 163 -12.97 -13.70 -5.83
N LEU A 164 -12.24 -14.17 -6.83
CA LEU A 164 -11.61 -13.32 -7.86
C LEU A 164 -12.62 -12.54 -8.72
N LYS A 165 -13.94 -12.84 -8.63
CA LYS A 165 -14.97 -12.05 -9.31
C LYS A 165 -15.39 -10.80 -8.53
N THR A 166 -15.29 -10.88 -7.22
CA THR A 166 -15.65 -9.78 -6.31
C THR A 166 -14.43 -9.09 -5.71
N THR A 167 -13.29 -9.73 -5.75
CA THR A 167 -12.00 -9.25 -5.26
C THR A 167 -10.93 -9.67 -6.25
N PRO A 168 -10.70 -8.89 -7.31
CA PRO A 168 -9.82 -9.27 -8.43
C PRO A 168 -8.31 -9.27 -8.09
N LEU A 169 -7.95 -8.94 -6.88
CA LEU A 169 -6.56 -8.99 -6.39
C LEU A 169 -5.99 -10.39 -6.29
#